data_74740b3d9004b8f47d2f4f2582a08be9
#
_entry.id   74740b3d9004b8f47d2f4f2582a08be9
#
_cell.length_a   1.000
_cell.length_b   1.000
_cell.length_c   1.000
_cell.angle_alpha   90.00
_cell.angle_beta   90.00
_cell.angle_gamma   90.00
#
_symmetry.space_group_name_H-M   'P 1'
#
loop_
_entity.id
_entity.type
_entity.pdbx_description
1 polymer ?
#
loop_
_entity_poly.entity_id
_entity_poly.type
_entity_poly.pdbx_seq_one_letter_code
_entity_poly.pdbx_strand_id
1 'polypeptide(L)'
;MRKPLLIALSWAVLVASHAVPGRADATVHERLTRLAQEMTYTTAALFPILATFEGIPGHDGELDLPSEANRAAYIARLQQWQQQLRDIAAGISADSALVDFDDARLLGAQLTARLDALLVYQTDRKDFGGGVIADFDALGGAIGVLDVVFTQFQHLPIIGQEGATPADQVKAWSDITSRLTMAPAHIAAAQKMVTMPCHLLGVSRSKQLAGAPEFFNGALTDTARAQLGAKSRAFARFVKARDAALEAMAATRAFIDAHVASWPENYAMGRAGYDRMLSDAYLLAFNGSDIERMGRDELAHGWAEEAWLSSVAKHTGLAFGPQSGGGLAPSGAALIDYYHDRIAELTQFMKDHEVVTVPEWLGSVAVAATPLFLQPLYPGASMNPPRKFSPSASSYYYITPPVSLAEAAARLDMNQDFDRDRILSTAAHEVMPGHYLQTSIARRHPDFIRKIQNSNVFVEGWAFYGEEMLVRLGLYGDHLDGRLFTARWERVRGARAIVDPKLASGEWNFEQAVEFYSTQGGFTREAAAAQVADIALRPGYYFAYTAGRAQIQQLYADYTLRMGERGSLRDFHDRLLSYGSTPLAIVGAELLADLDKPASAVRAAANY
;
A
#
# COMPACT_ATOMS: atom_id res chain seq x y z
N MET A 1 33.50 -43.57 3.79
CA MET A 1 32.80 -42.98 4.95
C MET A 1 33.45 -41.62 5.25
N ARG A 2 32.88 -40.55 4.75
CA ARG A 2 33.25 -39.16 5.10
C ARG A 2 32.03 -38.50 5.68
N LYS A 3 32.12 -38.07 6.96
CA LYS A 3 31.09 -37.37 7.71
C LYS A 3 30.93 -35.94 7.17
N PRO A 4 29.72 -35.41 7.01
CA PRO A 4 29.55 -33.98 6.72
C PRO A 4 29.81 -33.17 7.99
N LEU A 5 30.66 -32.15 7.84
CA LEU A 5 30.96 -31.14 8.85
C LEU A 5 29.74 -30.18 8.92
N LEU A 6 29.03 -30.19 10.05
CA LEU A 6 28.06 -29.16 10.40
C LEU A 6 28.86 -27.90 10.78
N ILE A 7 28.83 -26.88 9.94
CA ILE A 7 29.29 -25.54 10.29
C ILE A 7 28.09 -24.81 10.91
N ALA A 8 28.06 -24.80 12.23
CA ALA A 8 27.22 -23.87 12.99
C ALA A 8 27.89 -22.49 12.93
N LEU A 9 27.41 -21.59 12.07
CA LEU A 9 27.81 -20.19 12.12
C LEU A 9 27.06 -19.52 13.28
N SER A 10 27.75 -19.38 14.41
CA SER A 10 27.36 -18.48 15.50
C SER A 10 27.62 -17.03 15.06
N TRP A 11 26.56 -16.29 14.79
CA TRP A 11 26.61 -14.86 14.56
C TRP A 11 26.74 -14.14 15.91
N ALA A 12 27.98 -13.96 16.38
CA ALA A 12 28.29 -12.96 17.38
C ALA A 12 28.67 -11.67 16.65
N VAL A 13 27.70 -10.77 16.49
CA VAL A 13 28.02 -9.39 16.14
C VAL A 13 28.65 -8.75 17.38
N LEU A 14 29.96 -8.66 17.38
CA LEU A 14 30.74 -7.89 18.37
C LEU A 14 30.49 -6.40 18.11
N VAL A 15 29.51 -5.81 18.81
CA VAL A 15 29.45 -4.36 18.94
C VAL A 15 30.58 -3.97 19.90
N ALA A 16 31.72 -3.58 19.33
CA ALA A 16 32.81 -2.99 20.12
C ALA A 16 32.33 -1.65 20.70
N SER A 17 32.00 -1.65 21.98
CA SER A 17 31.73 -0.45 22.74
C SER A 17 33.05 0.33 22.92
N HIS A 18 33.35 1.24 22.01
CA HIS A 18 34.35 2.26 22.25
C HIS A 18 33.71 3.33 23.12
N ALA A 19 34.03 3.35 24.39
CA ALA A 19 33.74 4.46 25.30
C ALA A 19 34.49 5.70 24.79
N VAL A 20 33.79 6.62 24.16
CA VAL A 20 34.31 7.96 23.82
C VAL A 20 34.06 8.86 25.03
N PRO A 21 35.09 9.50 25.61
CA PRO A 21 34.90 10.40 26.74
C PRO A 21 34.19 11.70 26.27
N GLY A 22 33.16 12.13 26.98
CA GLY A 22 32.62 13.49 26.92
C GLY A 22 31.52 13.73 25.89
N ARG A 23 30.57 12.77 25.68
CA ARG A 23 29.32 13.05 24.99
C ARG A 23 28.27 13.53 25.99
N ALA A 24 27.65 14.70 25.73
CA ALA A 24 26.41 15.07 26.36
C ALA A 24 25.41 13.90 26.21
N ASP A 25 24.59 13.64 27.22
CA ASP A 25 23.56 12.58 27.15
C ASP A 25 22.70 12.80 25.89
N ALA A 26 22.51 11.73 25.12
CA ALA A 26 21.74 11.81 23.90
C ALA A 26 20.30 12.26 24.19
N THR A 27 19.79 13.18 23.38
CA THR A 27 18.40 13.68 23.49
C THR A 27 17.41 12.53 23.37
N VAL A 28 16.18 12.76 23.84
CA VAL A 28 15.09 11.78 23.69
C VAL A 28 14.87 11.45 22.21
N HIS A 29 14.80 12.46 21.37
CA HIS A 29 14.63 12.29 19.92
C HIS A 29 15.73 11.44 19.29
N GLU A 30 17.00 11.66 19.63
CA GLU A 30 18.11 10.82 19.15
C GLU A 30 18.02 9.37 19.63
N ARG A 31 17.49 9.13 20.84
CA ARG A 31 17.27 7.77 21.36
C ARG A 31 16.13 7.07 20.63
N LEU A 32 15.02 7.75 20.39
CA LEU A 32 13.88 7.25 19.61
C LEU A 32 14.30 6.96 18.15
N THR A 33 15.04 7.87 17.52
CA THR A 33 15.56 7.67 16.15
C THR A 33 16.48 6.45 16.06
N ARG A 34 17.40 6.26 17.03
CA ARG A 34 18.26 5.05 17.07
C ARG A 34 17.44 3.77 17.21
N LEU A 35 16.42 3.78 18.08
CA LEU A 35 15.52 2.63 18.23
C LEU A 35 14.77 2.34 16.92
N ALA A 36 14.22 3.36 16.26
CA ALA A 36 13.55 3.24 14.97
C ALA A 36 14.47 2.66 13.88
N GLN A 37 15.72 3.11 13.81
CA GLN A 37 16.73 2.58 12.91
C GLN A 37 17.05 1.11 13.20
N GLU A 38 17.26 0.77 14.48
CA GLU A 38 17.50 -0.62 14.90
C GLU A 38 16.32 -1.52 14.51
N MET A 39 15.08 -1.10 14.80
CA MET A 39 13.87 -1.82 14.42
C MET A 39 13.81 -2.05 12.91
N THR A 40 14.02 -1.00 12.12
CA THR A 40 13.91 -1.04 10.65
C THR A 40 14.96 -1.97 10.03
N TYR A 41 16.23 -1.74 10.34
CA TYR A 41 17.31 -2.49 9.68
C TYR A 41 17.45 -3.92 10.19
N THR A 42 17.14 -4.18 11.47
CA THR A 42 17.08 -5.56 11.99
C THR A 42 15.92 -6.33 11.38
N THR A 43 14.75 -5.70 11.25
CA THR A 43 13.59 -6.33 10.58
C THR A 43 13.91 -6.62 9.11
N ALA A 44 14.55 -5.68 8.40
CA ALA A 44 14.98 -5.87 7.01
C ALA A 44 15.95 -7.05 6.84
N ALA A 45 16.89 -7.21 7.77
CA ALA A 45 17.83 -8.33 7.75
C ALA A 45 17.16 -9.68 8.07
N LEU A 46 16.12 -9.69 8.91
CA LEU A 46 15.35 -10.89 9.22
C LEU A 46 14.36 -11.28 8.10
N PHE A 47 13.86 -10.30 7.37
CA PHE A 47 12.88 -10.44 6.29
C PHE A 47 13.36 -9.76 5.00
N PRO A 48 14.24 -10.42 4.22
CA PRO A 48 14.84 -9.84 3.01
C PRO A 48 13.83 -9.43 1.94
N ILE A 49 12.66 -10.07 1.91
CA ILE A 49 11.54 -9.67 1.03
C ILE A 49 11.09 -8.25 1.38
N LEU A 50 10.85 -7.98 2.66
CA LEU A 50 10.46 -6.65 3.14
C LEU A 50 11.55 -5.60 2.85
N ALA A 51 12.83 -5.95 3.04
CA ALA A 51 13.93 -5.06 2.71
C ALA A 51 13.88 -4.60 1.24
N THR A 52 13.58 -5.50 0.31
CA THR A 52 13.45 -5.18 -1.11
C THR A 52 12.23 -4.28 -1.37
N PHE A 53 11.07 -4.52 -0.76
CA PHE A 53 9.90 -3.65 -0.89
C PHE A 53 10.16 -2.23 -0.39
N GLU A 54 10.82 -2.10 0.73
CA GLU A 54 11.19 -0.79 1.28
C GLU A 54 12.38 -0.13 0.53
N GLY A 55 13.10 -0.89 -0.31
CA GLY A 55 14.28 -0.42 -1.02
C GLY A 55 15.53 -0.32 -0.16
N ILE A 56 15.59 -1.05 0.96
CA ILE A 56 16.77 -1.15 1.83
C ILE A 56 17.82 -2.01 1.12
N PRO A 57 19.02 -1.46 0.83
CA PRO A 57 20.02 -2.16 0.03
C PRO A 57 20.67 -3.33 0.80
N GLY A 58 21.22 -4.28 0.04
CA GLY A 58 22.03 -5.36 0.57
C GLY A 58 21.33 -6.70 0.73
N HIS A 59 20.00 -6.76 0.57
CA HIS A 59 19.20 -7.95 0.81
C HIS A 59 18.51 -8.52 -0.46
N ASP A 60 18.75 -7.94 -1.64
CA ASP A 60 18.02 -8.28 -2.85
C ASP A 60 18.29 -9.71 -3.39
N GLY A 61 19.38 -10.34 -2.98
CA GLY A 61 19.73 -11.72 -3.35
C GLY A 61 19.34 -12.78 -2.32
N GLU A 62 18.64 -12.40 -1.24
CA GLU A 62 18.39 -13.24 -0.06
C GLU A 62 16.90 -13.60 0.10
N LEU A 63 16.64 -14.75 0.69
CA LEU A 63 15.37 -15.14 1.30
C LEU A 63 15.66 -15.71 2.70
N ASP A 64 14.79 -15.42 3.64
CA ASP A 64 14.79 -16.05 4.96
C ASP A 64 14.34 -17.53 4.85
N LEU A 65 14.49 -18.25 5.95
CA LEU A 65 13.94 -19.60 6.08
C LEU A 65 12.95 -19.60 7.26
N PRO A 66 11.64 -19.46 6.99
CA PRO A 66 10.62 -19.43 8.01
C PRO A 66 10.67 -20.65 8.94
N SER A 67 10.59 -20.43 10.25
CA SER A 67 10.59 -21.50 11.26
C SER A 67 9.98 -21.02 12.56
N GLU A 68 9.52 -21.95 13.40
CA GLU A 68 9.03 -21.65 14.74
C GLU A 68 10.09 -20.96 15.62
N ALA A 69 11.35 -21.36 15.47
CA ALA A 69 12.45 -20.74 16.20
C ALA A 69 12.67 -19.30 15.81
N ASN A 70 12.65 -19.00 14.49
CA ASN A 70 12.83 -17.62 13.99
C ASN A 70 11.62 -16.75 14.38
N ARG A 71 10.40 -17.32 14.32
CA ARG A 71 9.19 -16.65 14.76
C ARG A 71 9.26 -16.27 16.25
N ALA A 72 9.60 -17.23 17.10
CA ALA A 72 9.75 -16.98 18.54
C ALA A 72 10.85 -15.95 18.86
N ALA A 73 11.97 -16.03 18.16
CA ALA A 73 13.07 -15.06 18.31
C ALA A 73 12.63 -13.64 17.89
N TYR A 74 11.87 -13.51 16.82
CA TYR A 74 11.36 -12.21 16.38
C TYR A 74 10.34 -11.63 17.38
N ILE A 75 9.40 -12.43 17.88
CA ILE A 75 8.46 -12.02 18.94
C ILE A 75 9.23 -11.50 20.17
N ALA A 76 10.24 -12.23 20.62
CA ALA A 76 11.07 -11.81 21.76
C ALA A 76 11.78 -10.47 21.48
N ARG A 77 12.25 -10.26 20.25
CA ARG A 77 12.87 -9.01 19.83
C ARG A 77 11.88 -7.84 19.84
N LEU A 78 10.67 -8.03 19.32
CA LEU A 78 9.61 -7.02 19.36
C LEU A 78 9.26 -6.63 20.80
N GLN A 79 9.16 -7.60 21.71
CA GLN A 79 8.91 -7.34 23.14
C GLN A 79 10.08 -6.59 23.80
N GLN A 80 11.32 -6.89 23.41
CA GLN A 80 12.49 -6.16 23.88
C GLN A 80 12.46 -4.70 23.43
N TRP A 81 12.18 -4.44 22.16
CA TRP A 81 12.04 -3.07 21.64
C TRP A 81 10.90 -2.31 22.30
N GLN A 82 9.79 -2.99 22.58
CA GLN A 82 8.67 -2.38 23.32
C GLN A 82 9.09 -1.96 24.74
N GLN A 83 9.94 -2.74 25.42
CA GLN A 83 10.48 -2.36 26.73
C GLN A 83 11.45 -1.18 26.59
N GLN A 84 12.38 -1.21 25.63
CA GLN A 84 13.30 -0.09 25.36
C GLN A 84 12.56 1.20 25.06
N LEU A 85 11.46 1.12 24.28
CA LEU A 85 10.61 2.28 23.98
C LEU A 85 9.98 2.86 25.25
N ARG A 86 9.42 2.00 26.13
CA ARG A 86 8.88 2.44 27.42
C ARG A 86 9.93 3.16 28.27
N ASP A 87 11.15 2.64 28.32
CA ASP A 87 12.26 3.23 29.09
C ASP A 87 12.70 4.59 28.51
N ILE A 88 12.67 4.74 27.16
CA ILE A 88 12.97 6.01 26.49
C ILE A 88 11.85 7.03 26.74
N ALA A 89 10.60 6.59 26.64
CA ALA A 89 9.42 7.45 26.73
C ALA A 89 9.05 7.81 28.18
N ALA A 90 9.68 7.22 29.18
CA ALA A 90 9.41 7.49 30.58
C ALA A 90 9.61 8.98 30.92
N GLY A 91 8.53 9.64 31.34
CA GLY A 91 8.56 11.08 31.69
C GLY A 91 8.35 12.05 30.52
N ILE A 92 8.11 11.57 29.31
CA ILE A 92 7.69 12.43 28.19
C ILE A 92 6.18 12.63 28.24
N SER A 93 5.72 13.85 28.03
CA SER A 93 4.30 14.18 27.87
C SER A 93 4.10 15.12 26.68
N ALA A 94 2.88 15.17 26.15
CA ALA A 94 2.52 16.08 25.06
C ALA A 94 2.75 17.56 25.44
N ASP A 95 2.53 17.94 26.69
CA ASP A 95 2.73 19.30 27.18
C ASP A 95 4.21 19.71 27.24
N SER A 96 5.12 18.76 27.45
CA SER A 96 6.56 19.03 27.60
C SER A 96 7.34 18.89 26.31
N ALA A 97 6.94 17.96 25.42
CA ALA A 97 7.65 17.62 24.17
C ALA A 97 6.71 16.88 23.21
N LEU A 98 5.81 17.61 22.55
CA LEU A 98 4.77 17.03 21.69
C LEU A 98 5.33 16.09 20.61
N VAL A 99 6.37 16.52 19.88
CA VAL A 99 6.95 15.73 18.79
C VAL A 99 7.56 14.43 19.30
N ASP A 100 8.36 14.47 20.37
CA ASP A 100 8.97 13.26 20.96
C ASP A 100 7.90 12.31 21.54
N PHE A 101 6.84 12.87 22.13
CA PHE A 101 5.70 12.11 22.62
C PHE A 101 4.98 11.38 21.49
N ASP A 102 4.73 12.08 20.38
CA ASP A 102 4.07 11.51 19.20
C ASP A 102 4.98 10.51 18.46
N ASP A 103 6.28 10.75 18.39
CA ASP A 103 7.24 9.79 17.85
C ASP A 103 7.28 8.48 18.66
N ALA A 104 7.21 8.56 19.98
CA ALA A 104 7.12 7.38 20.84
C ALA A 104 5.80 6.62 20.60
N ARG A 105 4.68 7.32 20.40
CA ARG A 105 3.38 6.71 20.05
C ARG A 105 3.43 6.01 18.70
N LEU A 106 4.05 6.61 17.68
CA LEU A 106 4.22 6.02 16.35
C LEU A 106 5.00 4.70 16.41
N LEU A 107 6.14 4.68 17.11
CA LEU A 107 6.92 3.45 17.29
C LEU A 107 6.17 2.41 18.11
N GLY A 108 5.43 2.82 19.13
CA GLY A 108 4.59 1.95 19.95
C GLY A 108 3.47 1.29 19.14
N ALA A 109 2.80 2.04 18.28
CA ALA A 109 1.76 1.55 17.39
C ALA A 109 2.31 0.50 16.40
N GLN A 110 3.47 0.76 15.80
CA GLN A 110 4.12 -0.20 14.91
C GLN A 110 4.49 -1.52 15.63
N LEU A 111 5.05 -1.44 16.84
CA LEU A 111 5.39 -2.63 17.63
C LEU A 111 4.15 -3.41 18.02
N THR A 112 3.08 -2.72 18.42
CA THR A 112 1.80 -3.33 18.77
C THR A 112 1.18 -4.04 17.58
N ALA A 113 1.13 -3.39 16.41
CA ALA A 113 0.59 -3.98 15.18
C ALA A 113 1.31 -5.29 14.81
N ARG A 114 2.64 -5.32 14.88
CA ARG A 114 3.44 -6.52 14.60
C ARG A 114 3.21 -7.63 15.62
N LEU A 115 3.17 -7.30 16.89
CA LEU A 115 2.90 -8.29 17.95
C LEU A 115 1.49 -8.85 17.81
N ASP A 116 0.50 -8.02 17.53
CA ASP A 116 -0.88 -8.46 17.36
C ASP A 116 -1.05 -9.32 16.11
N ALA A 117 -0.39 -8.97 15.00
CA ALA A 117 -0.38 -9.80 13.78
C ALA A 117 0.12 -11.21 14.07
N LEU A 118 1.14 -11.36 14.90
CA LEU A 118 1.74 -12.65 15.22
C LEU A 118 1.03 -13.38 16.36
N LEU A 119 0.65 -12.69 17.44
CA LEU A 119 0.17 -13.34 18.67
C LEU A 119 -1.35 -13.43 18.76
N VAL A 120 -2.07 -12.43 18.22
CA VAL A 120 -3.53 -12.34 18.32
C VAL A 120 -4.18 -12.84 17.04
N TYR A 121 -3.82 -12.25 15.90
CA TYR A 121 -4.45 -12.58 14.62
C TYR A 121 -3.85 -13.80 13.95
N GLN A 122 -2.59 -14.10 14.23
CA GLN A 122 -1.86 -15.26 13.72
C GLN A 122 -1.95 -15.37 12.19
N THR A 123 -1.72 -14.27 11.49
CA THR A 123 -1.82 -14.17 10.03
C THR A 123 -0.88 -15.14 9.34
N ASP A 124 0.33 -15.30 9.86
CA ASP A 124 1.34 -16.24 9.39
C ASP A 124 0.93 -17.74 9.52
N ARG A 125 -0.13 -18.01 10.32
CA ARG A 125 -0.70 -19.35 10.49
C ARG A 125 -1.87 -19.64 9.57
N LYS A 126 -2.50 -18.61 9.01
CA LYS A 126 -3.75 -18.71 8.25
C LYS A 126 -3.55 -18.59 6.74
N ASP A 127 -2.50 -17.90 6.31
CA ASP A 127 -2.34 -17.47 4.94
C ASP A 127 -1.02 -17.96 4.31
N PHE A 128 -1.09 -18.54 3.11
CA PHE A 128 0.05 -18.96 2.30
C PHE A 128 0.82 -17.80 1.66
N GLY A 129 0.29 -16.59 1.73
CA GLY A 129 0.94 -15.36 1.31
C GLY A 129 1.41 -14.48 2.47
N GLY A 130 1.15 -14.92 3.71
CA GLY A 130 1.53 -14.17 4.90
C GLY A 130 0.74 -12.88 5.08
N GLY A 131 -0.53 -12.86 5.21
CA GLY A 131 -1.50 -11.75 5.29
C GLY A 131 -1.05 -10.38 5.80
N VAL A 132 -1.74 -9.35 5.33
CA VAL A 132 -1.55 -7.95 5.75
C VAL A 132 -2.46 -7.65 6.94
N ILE A 133 -1.91 -7.16 8.04
CA ILE A 133 -2.68 -6.48 9.07
C ILE A 133 -1.97 -5.16 9.41
N ALA A 134 -2.71 -4.07 9.30
CA ALA A 134 -2.25 -2.75 9.73
C ALA A 134 -0.87 -2.36 9.18
N ASP A 135 -0.71 -2.24 7.88
CA ASP A 135 0.51 -1.81 7.20
C ASP A 135 1.72 -2.77 7.36
N PHE A 136 1.49 -4.00 7.82
CA PHE A 136 2.53 -5.02 7.95
C PHE A 136 2.24 -6.22 7.06
N ASP A 137 2.98 -6.27 5.94
CA ASP A 137 3.06 -7.43 5.09
C ASP A 137 3.98 -8.48 5.73
N ALA A 138 3.40 -9.52 6.31
CA ALA A 138 4.15 -10.73 6.57
C ALA A 138 4.30 -11.48 5.23
N LEU A 139 5.19 -10.99 4.38
CA LEU A 139 5.39 -11.51 3.03
C LEU A 139 6.18 -12.81 3.11
N GLY A 140 5.50 -13.91 3.04
CA GLY A 140 6.10 -15.24 3.07
C GLY A 140 5.61 -16.14 1.93
N GLY A 141 6.25 -17.28 1.82
CA GLY A 141 5.81 -18.36 0.94
C GLY A 141 5.86 -18.03 -0.55
N ALA A 142 5.01 -18.74 -1.30
CA ALA A 142 5.02 -18.69 -2.76
C ALA A 142 4.63 -17.32 -3.32
N ILE A 143 3.67 -16.63 -2.69
CA ILE A 143 3.23 -15.30 -3.10
C ILE A 143 4.31 -14.26 -2.81
N GLY A 144 4.92 -14.29 -1.63
CA GLY A 144 6.01 -13.35 -1.31
C GLY A 144 7.20 -13.45 -2.28
N VAL A 145 7.54 -14.66 -2.74
CA VAL A 145 8.56 -14.87 -3.78
C VAL A 145 8.12 -14.28 -5.12
N LEU A 146 6.87 -14.52 -5.53
CA LEU A 146 6.32 -13.98 -6.77
C LEU A 146 6.37 -12.44 -6.76
N ASP A 147 5.86 -11.81 -5.72
CA ASP A 147 5.75 -10.36 -5.60
C ASP A 147 7.13 -9.68 -5.51
N VAL A 148 8.06 -10.25 -4.74
CA VAL A 148 9.39 -9.66 -4.61
C VAL A 148 10.24 -9.78 -5.88
N VAL A 149 10.12 -10.89 -6.63
CA VAL A 149 10.79 -11.03 -7.93
C VAL A 149 10.19 -10.05 -8.94
N PHE A 150 8.87 -9.85 -8.90
CA PHE A 150 8.22 -8.82 -9.71
C PHE A 150 8.71 -7.41 -9.34
N THR A 151 8.79 -7.10 -8.06
CA THR A 151 9.33 -5.81 -7.59
C THR A 151 10.76 -5.58 -8.07
N GLN A 152 11.62 -6.61 -8.00
CA GLN A 152 12.98 -6.51 -8.54
C GLN A 152 12.99 -6.32 -10.06
N PHE A 153 12.11 -7.00 -10.78
CA PHE A 153 11.96 -6.84 -12.23
C PHE A 153 11.59 -5.41 -12.62
N GLN A 154 10.62 -4.81 -11.90
CA GLN A 154 10.22 -3.42 -12.11
C GLN A 154 11.36 -2.41 -11.90
N HIS A 155 12.26 -2.71 -10.98
CA HIS A 155 13.38 -1.84 -10.62
C HIS A 155 14.71 -2.30 -11.20
N LEU A 156 14.69 -3.08 -12.28
CA LEU A 156 15.92 -3.44 -12.99
C LEU A 156 16.65 -2.18 -13.48
N PRO A 157 17.98 -2.08 -13.24
CA PRO A 157 18.74 -0.95 -13.72
C PRO A 157 18.70 -0.82 -15.25
N ILE A 158 18.35 0.36 -15.75
CA ILE A 158 18.39 0.68 -17.17
C ILE A 158 19.70 1.42 -17.42
N ILE A 159 20.60 0.79 -18.18
CA ILE A 159 21.93 1.35 -18.48
C ILE A 159 21.80 2.75 -19.06
N GLY A 160 22.50 3.70 -18.44
CA GLY A 160 22.49 5.12 -18.84
C GLY A 160 21.39 5.96 -18.20
N GLN A 161 20.47 5.36 -17.43
CA GLN A 161 19.50 6.07 -16.61
C GLN A 161 19.92 6.06 -15.14
N GLU A 162 19.65 7.14 -14.41
CA GLU A 162 19.94 7.27 -12.96
C GLU A 162 21.38 6.85 -12.56
N GLY A 163 22.33 6.93 -13.48
CA GLY A 163 23.72 6.51 -13.25
C GLY A 163 23.96 4.98 -13.27
N ALA A 164 22.96 4.20 -13.67
CA ALA A 164 23.08 2.75 -13.75
C ALA A 164 24.13 2.27 -14.74
N THR A 165 24.94 1.31 -14.32
CA THR A 165 26.05 0.72 -15.07
C THR A 165 25.73 -0.72 -15.50
N PRO A 166 26.48 -1.30 -16.46
CA PRO A 166 26.39 -2.73 -16.77
C PRO A 166 26.63 -3.63 -15.56
N ALA A 167 27.46 -3.21 -14.60
CA ALA A 167 27.72 -3.96 -13.36
C ALA A 167 26.49 -4.04 -12.46
N ASP A 168 25.72 -2.95 -12.35
CA ASP A 168 24.48 -2.91 -11.58
C ASP A 168 23.43 -3.83 -12.18
N GLN A 169 23.33 -3.86 -13.52
CA GLN A 169 22.42 -4.77 -14.21
C GLN A 169 22.80 -6.25 -13.99
N VAL A 170 24.10 -6.59 -14.10
CA VAL A 170 24.60 -7.94 -13.81
C VAL A 170 24.32 -8.32 -12.35
N LYS A 171 24.52 -7.40 -11.42
CA LYS A 171 24.22 -7.62 -9.99
C LYS A 171 22.73 -7.88 -9.79
N ALA A 172 21.84 -7.08 -10.35
CA ALA A 172 20.39 -7.26 -10.23
C ALA A 172 19.92 -8.64 -10.71
N TRP A 173 20.42 -9.11 -11.86
CA TRP A 173 20.13 -10.46 -12.35
C TRP A 173 20.75 -11.57 -11.50
N SER A 174 21.91 -11.33 -10.90
CA SER A 174 22.52 -12.25 -9.95
C SER A 174 21.66 -12.39 -8.69
N ASP A 175 21.14 -11.27 -8.18
CA ASP A 175 20.28 -11.22 -6.99
C ASP A 175 18.93 -11.94 -7.26
N ILE A 176 18.27 -11.65 -8.37
CA ILE A 176 17.06 -12.38 -8.80
C ILE A 176 17.33 -13.89 -8.92
N THR A 177 18.44 -14.28 -9.56
CA THR A 177 18.80 -15.70 -9.73
C THR A 177 19.09 -16.38 -8.40
N SER A 178 19.76 -15.70 -7.46
CA SER A 178 20.03 -16.19 -6.11
C SER A 178 18.72 -16.44 -5.37
N ARG A 179 17.81 -15.46 -5.38
CA ARG A 179 16.51 -15.54 -4.73
C ARG A 179 15.65 -16.69 -5.29
N LEU A 180 15.60 -16.82 -6.61
CA LEU A 180 14.90 -17.93 -7.28
C LEU A 180 15.51 -19.31 -6.93
N THR A 181 16.82 -19.38 -6.72
CA THR A 181 17.51 -20.60 -6.29
C THR A 181 17.11 -21.01 -4.87
N MET A 182 16.85 -20.04 -3.98
CA MET A 182 16.44 -20.26 -2.60
C MET A 182 14.92 -20.51 -2.47
N ALA A 183 14.13 -20.07 -3.45
CA ALA A 183 12.67 -20.09 -3.42
C ALA A 183 12.05 -21.44 -3.05
N PRO A 184 12.48 -22.61 -3.60
CA PRO A 184 11.88 -23.88 -3.22
C PRO A 184 11.99 -24.20 -1.72
N ALA A 185 13.14 -23.90 -1.10
CA ALA A 185 13.34 -24.16 0.32
C ALA A 185 12.52 -23.19 1.19
N HIS A 186 12.49 -21.89 0.83
CA HIS A 186 11.68 -20.86 1.49
C HIS A 186 10.19 -21.21 1.42
N ILE A 187 9.66 -21.51 0.23
CA ILE A 187 8.25 -21.85 0.00
C ILE A 187 7.85 -23.08 0.84
N ALA A 188 8.66 -24.13 0.83
CA ALA A 188 8.40 -25.34 1.61
C ALA A 188 8.45 -25.09 3.12
N ALA A 189 9.32 -24.20 3.60
CA ALA A 189 9.41 -23.81 4.98
C ALA A 189 8.19 -22.96 5.40
N ALA A 190 7.83 -21.96 4.60
CA ALA A 190 6.66 -21.10 4.83
C ALA A 190 5.35 -21.91 4.84
N GLN A 191 5.18 -22.87 3.93
CA GLN A 191 3.99 -23.71 3.90
C GLN A 191 3.80 -24.50 5.23
N LYS A 192 4.87 -24.91 5.89
CA LYS A 192 4.81 -25.61 7.19
C LYS A 192 4.37 -24.70 8.33
N MET A 193 4.52 -23.39 8.19
CA MET A 193 4.07 -22.42 9.18
C MET A 193 2.55 -22.23 9.17
N VAL A 194 1.88 -22.54 8.05
CA VAL A 194 0.42 -22.44 7.91
C VAL A 194 -0.25 -23.64 8.59
N THR A 195 -0.60 -23.48 9.85
CA THR A 195 -1.21 -24.54 10.70
C THR A 195 -2.72 -24.38 10.88
N MET A 196 -3.28 -23.23 10.51
CA MET A 196 -4.69 -22.90 10.63
C MET A 196 -5.22 -22.29 9.32
N PRO A 197 -5.09 -23.00 8.17
CA PRO A 197 -5.40 -22.42 6.87
C PRO A 197 -6.85 -21.94 6.79
N CYS A 198 -7.08 -20.84 6.06
CA CYS A 198 -8.39 -20.26 5.83
C CYS A 198 -8.84 -20.56 4.40
N HIS A 199 -10.12 -20.97 4.22
CA HIS A 199 -10.68 -21.29 2.90
C HIS A 199 -10.56 -20.10 1.94
N LEU A 200 -11.12 -18.96 2.32
CA LEU A 200 -11.14 -17.75 1.47
C LEU A 200 -9.75 -17.28 1.06
N LEU A 201 -8.80 -17.27 2.02
CA LEU A 201 -7.41 -16.91 1.75
C LEU A 201 -6.78 -17.90 0.77
N GLY A 202 -6.98 -19.21 0.98
CA GLY A 202 -6.47 -20.23 0.08
C GLY A 202 -6.98 -20.11 -1.34
N VAL A 203 -8.29 -19.87 -1.54
CA VAL A 203 -8.87 -19.64 -2.87
C VAL A 203 -8.21 -18.44 -3.56
N SER A 204 -8.02 -17.34 -2.84
CA SER A 204 -7.36 -16.14 -3.39
C SER A 204 -5.91 -16.45 -3.79
N ARG A 205 -5.15 -17.14 -2.94
CA ARG A 205 -3.73 -17.47 -3.22
C ARG A 205 -3.57 -18.45 -4.38
N SER A 206 -4.48 -19.41 -4.51
CA SER A 206 -4.49 -20.30 -5.70
C SER A 206 -4.69 -19.52 -6.99
N LYS A 207 -5.63 -18.55 -7.02
CA LYS A 207 -5.85 -17.68 -8.19
C LYS A 207 -4.61 -16.84 -8.54
N GLN A 208 -3.94 -16.26 -7.55
CA GLN A 208 -2.70 -15.50 -7.77
C GLN A 208 -1.60 -16.38 -8.36
N LEU A 209 -1.37 -17.56 -7.78
CA LEU A 209 -0.35 -18.51 -8.25
C LEU A 209 -0.64 -19.04 -9.66
N ALA A 210 -1.91 -19.05 -10.10
CA ALA A 210 -2.27 -19.42 -11.46
C ALA A 210 -1.67 -18.47 -12.53
N GLY A 211 -1.48 -17.19 -12.19
CA GLY A 211 -0.90 -16.19 -13.08
C GLY A 211 0.65 -16.16 -13.09
N ALA A 212 1.30 -16.82 -12.12
CA ALA A 212 2.76 -16.78 -12.02
C ALA A 212 3.51 -17.27 -13.28
N PRO A 213 3.11 -18.39 -13.95
CA PRO A 213 3.83 -18.88 -15.13
C PRO A 213 3.88 -17.88 -16.28
N GLU A 214 2.87 -17.05 -16.47
CA GLU A 214 2.85 -16.06 -17.54
C GLU A 214 3.94 -15.01 -17.33
N PHE A 215 4.06 -14.45 -16.14
CA PHE A 215 5.13 -13.48 -15.82
C PHE A 215 6.53 -14.10 -15.90
N PHE A 216 6.72 -15.27 -15.27
CA PHE A 216 8.05 -15.91 -15.19
C PHE A 216 8.55 -16.41 -16.55
N ASN A 217 7.69 -16.99 -17.37
CA ASN A 217 8.06 -17.52 -18.69
C ASN A 217 8.02 -16.43 -19.78
N GLY A 218 7.22 -15.38 -19.59
CA GLY A 218 7.10 -14.24 -20.49
C GLY A 218 8.09 -13.12 -20.16
N ALA A 219 7.58 -11.99 -19.67
CA ALA A 219 8.33 -10.75 -19.51
C ALA A 219 9.66 -10.89 -18.75
N LEU A 220 9.69 -11.63 -17.64
CA LEU A 220 10.90 -11.85 -16.86
C LEU A 220 11.97 -12.61 -17.68
N THR A 221 11.57 -13.68 -18.36
CA THR A 221 12.51 -14.52 -19.16
C THR A 221 12.98 -13.82 -20.42
N ASP A 222 12.10 -13.09 -21.12
CA ASP A 222 12.46 -12.37 -22.32
C ASP A 222 13.45 -11.24 -22.04
N THR A 223 13.25 -10.51 -20.94
CA THR A 223 14.19 -9.49 -20.47
C THR A 223 15.52 -10.12 -20.04
N ALA A 224 15.48 -11.22 -19.29
CA ALA A 224 16.70 -11.94 -18.90
C ALA A 224 17.48 -12.44 -20.13
N ARG A 225 16.78 -12.97 -21.14
CA ARG A 225 17.40 -13.42 -22.41
C ARG A 225 18.08 -12.27 -23.15
N ALA A 226 17.44 -11.11 -23.21
CA ALA A 226 17.97 -9.93 -23.86
C ALA A 226 19.19 -9.36 -23.13
N GLN A 227 19.13 -9.25 -21.79
CA GLN A 227 20.15 -8.59 -20.99
C GLN A 227 21.33 -9.49 -20.59
N LEU A 228 21.09 -10.78 -20.34
CA LEU A 228 22.14 -11.75 -20.00
C LEU A 228 22.74 -12.44 -21.22
N GLY A 229 22.05 -12.43 -22.36
CA GLY A 229 22.43 -13.16 -23.58
C GLY A 229 21.98 -14.62 -23.55
N ALA A 230 21.22 -15.06 -24.55
CA ALA A 230 20.55 -16.36 -24.63
C ALA A 230 21.49 -17.59 -24.48
N LYS A 231 22.78 -17.45 -24.84
CA LYS A 231 23.79 -18.53 -24.76
C LYS A 231 24.72 -18.42 -23.55
N SER A 232 24.50 -17.44 -22.67
CA SER A 232 25.36 -17.20 -21.51
C SER A 232 25.15 -18.26 -20.41
N ARG A 233 26.19 -18.51 -19.62
CA ARG A 233 26.06 -19.34 -18.41
C ARG A 233 25.15 -18.66 -17.35
N ALA A 234 25.08 -17.34 -17.33
CA ALA A 234 24.20 -16.60 -16.40
C ALA A 234 22.74 -16.86 -16.75
N PHE A 235 22.35 -16.75 -18.03
CA PHE A 235 20.98 -17.05 -18.46
C PHE A 235 20.60 -18.53 -18.18
N ALA A 236 21.50 -19.47 -18.45
CA ALA A 236 21.24 -20.88 -18.15
C ALA A 236 21.01 -21.15 -16.65
N ARG A 237 21.76 -20.45 -15.74
CA ARG A 237 21.54 -20.52 -14.28
C ARG A 237 20.20 -19.91 -13.90
N PHE A 238 19.87 -18.75 -14.46
CA PHE A 238 18.58 -18.10 -14.23
C PHE A 238 17.42 -19.01 -14.62
N VAL A 239 17.44 -19.59 -15.83
CA VAL A 239 16.37 -20.50 -16.30
C VAL A 239 16.20 -21.68 -15.34
N LYS A 240 17.30 -22.33 -14.93
CA LYS A 240 17.25 -23.45 -13.97
C LYS A 240 16.62 -23.03 -12.62
N ALA A 241 16.99 -21.86 -12.10
CA ALA A 241 16.45 -21.35 -10.83
C ALA A 241 14.97 -20.96 -10.95
N ARG A 242 14.60 -20.31 -12.07
CA ARG A 242 13.22 -19.97 -12.41
C ARG A 242 12.32 -21.22 -12.47
N ASP A 243 12.77 -22.25 -13.17
CA ASP A 243 11.98 -23.49 -13.33
C ASP A 243 11.75 -24.17 -11.99
N ALA A 244 12.76 -24.25 -11.13
CA ALA A 244 12.63 -24.80 -9.78
C ALA A 244 11.69 -23.98 -8.88
N ALA A 245 11.72 -22.64 -8.99
CA ALA A 245 10.80 -21.77 -8.27
C ALA A 245 9.35 -21.94 -8.73
N LEU A 246 9.12 -22.00 -10.06
CA LEU A 246 7.80 -22.26 -10.63
C LEU A 246 7.25 -23.64 -10.23
N GLU A 247 8.09 -24.68 -10.21
CA GLU A 247 7.69 -26.01 -9.74
C GLU A 247 7.23 -25.96 -8.28
N ALA A 248 7.95 -25.26 -7.40
CA ALA A 248 7.56 -25.10 -6.00
C ALA A 248 6.25 -24.29 -5.84
N MET A 249 6.05 -23.24 -6.63
CA MET A 249 4.80 -22.47 -6.66
C MET A 249 3.62 -23.33 -7.15
N ALA A 250 3.82 -24.10 -8.21
CA ALA A 250 2.81 -25.03 -8.74
C ALA A 250 2.45 -26.11 -7.73
N ALA A 251 3.44 -26.66 -7.01
CA ALA A 251 3.20 -27.63 -5.95
C ALA A 251 2.39 -27.04 -4.79
N THR A 252 2.69 -25.81 -4.38
CA THR A 252 1.90 -25.10 -3.36
C THR A 252 0.47 -24.87 -3.83
N ARG A 253 0.27 -24.43 -5.07
CA ARG A 253 -1.06 -24.28 -5.65
C ARG A 253 -1.83 -25.59 -5.67
N ALA A 254 -1.22 -26.66 -6.16
CA ALA A 254 -1.84 -27.99 -6.18
C ALA A 254 -2.22 -28.48 -4.78
N PHE A 255 -1.39 -28.19 -3.77
CA PHE A 255 -1.71 -28.50 -2.37
C PHE A 255 -2.94 -27.70 -1.90
N ILE A 256 -2.98 -26.39 -2.18
CA ILE A 256 -4.14 -25.55 -1.84
C ILE A 256 -5.40 -26.11 -2.53
N ASP A 257 -5.37 -26.31 -3.84
CA ASP A 257 -6.52 -26.76 -4.64
C ASP A 257 -7.07 -28.11 -4.14
N ALA A 258 -6.20 -29.02 -3.68
CA ALA A 258 -6.59 -30.32 -3.14
C ALA A 258 -7.25 -30.26 -1.75
N HIS A 259 -7.01 -29.23 -0.97
CA HIS A 259 -7.42 -29.19 0.45
C HIS A 259 -8.35 -28.03 0.81
N VAL A 260 -8.36 -26.96 0.02
CA VAL A 260 -9.02 -25.68 0.34
C VAL A 260 -10.50 -25.84 0.65
N ALA A 261 -11.21 -26.76 -0.01
CA ALA A 261 -12.63 -26.99 0.23
C ALA A 261 -12.95 -27.51 1.66
N SER A 262 -11.96 -28.06 2.35
CA SER A 262 -12.11 -28.56 3.74
C SER A 262 -11.68 -27.56 4.81
N TRP A 263 -11.10 -26.41 4.43
CA TRP A 263 -10.62 -25.42 5.39
C TRP A 263 -11.74 -24.55 5.94
N PRO A 264 -11.65 -24.12 7.21
CA PRO A 264 -12.65 -23.25 7.81
C PRO A 264 -12.52 -21.81 7.28
N GLU A 265 -13.59 -21.03 7.48
CA GLU A 265 -13.56 -19.57 7.34
C GLU A 265 -13.16 -18.94 8.68
N ASN A 266 -11.88 -18.71 8.88
CA ASN A 266 -11.32 -18.20 10.14
C ASN A 266 -10.59 -16.85 9.97
N TYR A 267 -11.01 -16.04 9.00
CA TYR A 267 -10.45 -14.71 8.74
C TYR A 267 -10.83 -13.68 9.83
N ALA A 268 -11.96 -13.84 10.50
CA ALA A 268 -12.43 -12.88 11.50
C ALA A 268 -11.50 -12.83 12.74
N MET A 269 -11.31 -11.62 13.25
CA MET A 269 -10.54 -11.35 14.48
C MET A 269 -11.41 -11.02 15.69
N GLY A 270 -12.72 -10.87 15.50
CA GLY A 270 -13.67 -10.45 16.52
C GLY A 270 -13.72 -8.94 16.74
N ARG A 271 -14.84 -8.44 17.28
CA ARG A 271 -15.07 -7.00 17.51
C ARG A 271 -13.97 -6.40 18.39
N ALA A 272 -13.67 -7.01 19.53
CA ALA A 272 -12.64 -6.51 20.44
C ALA A 272 -11.24 -6.46 19.81
N GLY A 273 -10.91 -7.43 18.95
CA GLY A 273 -9.67 -7.43 18.18
C GLY A 273 -9.62 -6.29 17.17
N TYR A 274 -10.72 -6.08 16.46
CA TYR A 274 -10.83 -4.99 15.48
C TYR A 274 -10.74 -3.60 16.16
N ASP A 275 -11.50 -3.37 17.23
CA ASP A 275 -11.49 -2.09 17.95
C ASP A 275 -10.10 -1.80 18.55
N ARG A 276 -9.42 -2.83 19.08
CA ARG A 276 -8.04 -2.68 19.57
C ARG A 276 -7.05 -2.36 18.43
N MET A 277 -7.21 -2.95 17.27
CA MET A 277 -6.39 -2.60 16.10
C MET A 277 -6.58 -1.12 15.73
N LEU A 278 -7.83 -0.61 15.73
CA LEU A 278 -8.11 0.80 15.44
C LEU A 278 -7.44 1.73 16.46
N SER A 279 -7.55 1.44 17.77
CA SER A 279 -6.98 2.29 18.83
C SER A 279 -5.46 2.21 18.91
N ASP A 280 -4.89 1.00 18.88
CA ASP A 280 -3.51 0.77 19.29
C ASP A 280 -2.54 0.76 18.10
N ALA A 281 -3.00 0.31 16.92
CA ALA A 281 -2.17 0.27 15.71
C ALA A 281 -2.42 1.46 14.78
N TYR A 282 -3.69 1.87 14.60
CA TYR A 282 -4.03 3.04 13.78
C TYR A 282 -4.08 4.36 14.54
N LEU A 283 -3.99 4.33 15.88
CA LEU A 283 -4.07 5.50 16.76
C LEU A 283 -5.38 6.29 16.59
N LEU A 284 -6.48 5.62 16.28
CA LEU A 284 -7.79 6.23 16.06
C LEU A 284 -8.58 6.31 17.37
N ALA A 285 -9.31 7.40 17.52
CA ALA A 285 -10.31 7.57 18.59
C ALA A 285 -11.66 6.88 18.25
N PHE A 286 -11.78 6.26 17.09
CA PHE A 286 -12.98 5.59 16.58
C PHE A 286 -12.93 4.09 16.84
N ASN A 287 -14.08 3.50 17.12
CA ASN A 287 -14.25 2.05 17.15
C ASN A 287 -14.98 1.56 15.88
N GLY A 288 -15.15 0.25 15.75
CA GLY A 288 -15.80 -0.34 14.58
C GLY A 288 -17.23 0.16 14.34
N SER A 289 -17.98 0.50 15.40
CA SER A 289 -19.35 1.05 15.28
C SER A 289 -19.33 2.50 14.75
N ASP A 290 -18.33 3.29 15.13
CA ASP A 290 -18.13 4.63 14.58
C ASP A 290 -17.78 4.57 13.09
N ILE A 291 -16.92 3.63 12.71
CA ILE A 291 -16.58 3.38 11.29
C ILE A 291 -17.82 2.98 10.49
N GLU A 292 -18.65 2.07 11.02
CA GLU A 292 -19.92 1.68 10.38
C GLU A 292 -20.88 2.87 10.22
N ARG A 293 -20.95 3.77 11.20
CA ARG A 293 -21.76 4.99 11.11
C ARG A 293 -21.23 5.91 10.02
N MET A 294 -19.92 6.18 9.99
CA MET A 294 -19.29 6.96 8.91
C MET A 294 -19.57 6.32 7.53
N GLY A 295 -19.50 4.99 7.44
CA GLY A 295 -19.82 4.27 6.21
C GLY A 295 -21.27 4.45 5.76
N ARG A 296 -22.23 4.46 6.70
CA ARG A 296 -23.65 4.73 6.38
C ARG A 296 -23.87 6.16 5.91
N ASP A 297 -23.23 7.12 6.56
CA ASP A 297 -23.33 8.54 6.19
C ASP A 297 -22.76 8.75 4.76
N GLU A 298 -21.61 8.15 4.48
CA GLU A 298 -20.97 8.17 3.16
C GLU A 298 -21.84 7.51 2.07
N LEU A 299 -22.38 6.34 2.38
CA LEU A 299 -23.28 5.60 1.48
C LEU A 299 -24.52 6.43 1.14
N ALA A 300 -25.13 7.06 2.14
CA ALA A 300 -26.28 7.92 1.94
C ALA A 300 -25.93 9.17 1.13
N HIS A 301 -24.76 9.77 1.35
CA HIS A 301 -24.26 10.91 0.56
C HIS A 301 -24.10 10.52 -0.92
N GLY A 302 -23.42 9.41 -1.21
CA GLY A 302 -23.22 8.95 -2.59
C GLY A 302 -24.54 8.66 -3.33
N TRP A 303 -25.52 8.05 -2.65
CA TRP A 303 -26.87 7.85 -3.25
C TRP A 303 -27.59 9.17 -3.51
N ALA A 304 -27.51 10.13 -2.59
CA ALA A 304 -28.12 11.44 -2.76
C ALA A 304 -27.49 12.22 -3.92
N GLU A 305 -26.16 12.20 -4.03
CA GLU A 305 -25.43 12.89 -5.11
C GLU A 305 -25.79 12.30 -6.49
N GLU A 306 -25.88 10.97 -6.63
CA GLU A 306 -26.36 10.34 -7.88
C GLU A 306 -27.78 10.82 -8.26
N ALA A 307 -28.69 10.93 -7.28
CA ALA A 307 -30.05 11.41 -7.52
C ALA A 307 -30.06 12.90 -7.90
N TRP A 308 -29.25 13.74 -7.26
CA TRP A 308 -29.13 15.16 -7.61
C TRP A 308 -28.54 15.37 -8.99
N LEU A 309 -27.50 14.63 -9.39
CA LEU A 309 -26.93 14.68 -10.73
C LEU A 309 -27.94 14.29 -11.80
N SER A 310 -28.77 13.28 -11.52
CA SER A 310 -29.89 12.92 -12.40
C SER A 310 -30.93 14.04 -12.55
N SER A 311 -31.18 14.78 -11.48
CA SER A 311 -32.06 15.96 -11.51
C SER A 311 -31.41 17.12 -12.26
N VAL A 312 -30.11 17.38 -12.06
CA VAL A 312 -29.35 18.39 -12.82
C VAL A 312 -29.45 18.09 -14.32
N ALA A 313 -29.19 16.85 -14.75
CA ALA A 313 -29.30 16.45 -16.16
C ALA A 313 -30.68 16.81 -16.76
N LYS A 314 -31.77 16.49 -16.05
CA LYS A 314 -33.13 16.79 -16.47
C LYS A 314 -33.43 18.29 -16.62
N HIS A 315 -32.92 19.12 -15.69
CA HIS A 315 -33.22 20.55 -15.66
C HIS A 315 -32.33 21.38 -16.58
N THR A 316 -31.08 20.96 -16.80
CA THR A 316 -30.11 21.70 -17.62
C THR A 316 -30.04 21.23 -19.07
N GLY A 317 -30.57 20.04 -19.36
CA GLY A 317 -30.43 19.39 -20.68
C GLY A 317 -29.02 18.79 -20.89
N LEU A 318 -28.16 18.78 -19.87
CA LEU A 318 -26.89 18.05 -19.92
C LEU A 318 -27.15 16.54 -19.96
N ALA A 319 -26.32 15.80 -20.68
CA ALA A 319 -26.48 14.36 -20.82
C ALA A 319 -25.37 13.60 -20.10
N PHE A 320 -25.67 12.38 -19.70
CA PHE A 320 -24.68 11.39 -19.31
C PHE A 320 -24.18 10.64 -20.55
N GLY A 321 -22.96 10.15 -20.51
CA GLY A 321 -22.38 9.28 -21.52
C GLY A 321 -21.10 9.81 -22.13
N PRO A 322 -20.27 8.95 -22.71
CA PRO A 322 -18.92 9.28 -23.18
C PRO A 322 -18.90 10.40 -24.24
N GLN A 323 -20.03 10.69 -24.87
CA GLN A 323 -20.14 11.76 -25.88
C GLN A 323 -20.26 13.16 -25.27
N SER A 324 -20.61 13.28 -24.00
CA SER A 324 -20.72 14.56 -23.31
C SER A 324 -19.38 15.07 -22.74
N GLY A 325 -18.40 14.17 -22.54
CA GLY A 325 -17.19 14.46 -21.77
C GLY A 325 -15.83 14.23 -22.45
N GLY A 326 -15.76 14.09 -23.76
CA GLY A 326 -14.45 13.97 -24.44
C GLY A 326 -14.19 12.64 -25.15
N GLY A 327 -15.18 11.77 -25.23
CA GLY A 327 -15.12 10.51 -25.99
C GLY A 327 -14.51 9.33 -25.24
N LEU A 328 -14.58 8.17 -25.89
CA LEU A 328 -13.96 6.95 -25.37
C LEU A 328 -12.43 7.02 -25.49
N ALA A 329 -11.75 6.47 -24.49
CA ALA A 329 -10.30 6.31 -24.54
C ALA A 329 -9.90 5.36 -25.70
N PRO A 330 -8.73 5.57 -26.32
CA PRO A 330 -8.22 4.67 -27.34
C PRO A 330 -7.89 3.30 -26.76
N SER A 331 -7.74 2.30 -27.63
CA SER A 331 -7.32 0.96 -27.24
C SER A 331 -5.83 0.68 -27.58
N GLY A 332 -5.27 -0.37 -26.99
CA GLY A 332 -3.91 -0.82 -27.28
C GLY A 332 -2.82 0.15 -26.77
N ALA A 333 -1.75 0.30 -27.52
CA ALA A 333 -0.60 1.13 -27.11
C ALA A 333 -0.96 2.61 -26.92
N ALA A 334 -1.89 3.15 -27.71
CA ALA A 334 -2.35 4.53 -27.60
C ALA A 334 -3.05 4.83 -26.27
N LEU A 335 -3.52 3.81 -25.56
CA LEU A 335 -4.13 3.97 -24.23
C LEU A 335 -3.09 4.47 -23.21
N ILE A 336 -1.86 3.98 -23.26
CA ILE A 336 -0.77 4.39 -22.36
C ILE A 336 -0.48 5.90 -22.53
N ASP A 337 -0.33 6.35 -23.79
CA ASP A 337 -0.11 7.76 -24.08
C ASP A 337 -1.29 8.62 -23.63
N TYR A 338 -2.51 8.12 -23.79
CA TYR A 338 -3.72 8.80 -23.36
C TYR A 338 -3.76 9.01 -21.83
N TYR A 339 -3.32 8.01 -21.04
CA TYR A 339 -3.18 8.17 -19.59
C TYR A 339 -2.11 9.19 -19.22
N HIS A 340 -0.97 9.21 -19.92
CA HIS A 340 0.05 10.25 -19.70
C HIS A 340 -0.49 11.65 -19.96
N ASP A 341 -1.28 11.85 -21.01
CA ASP A 341 -1.92 13.14 -21.30
C ASP A 341 -2.89 13.55 -20.19
N ARG A 342 -3.64 12.61 -19.62
CA ARG A 342 -4.58 12.90 -18.50
C ARG A 342 -3.84 13.24 -17.21
N ILE A 343 -2.72 12.60 -16.93
CA ILE A 343 -1.87 12.95 -15.78
C ILE A 343 -1.26 14.35 -15.96
N ALA A 344 -0.86 14.70 -17.17
CA ALA A 344 -0.36 16.04 -17.47
C ALA A 344 -1.47 17.10 -17.30
N GLU A 345 -2.68 16.81 -17.76
CA GLU A 345 -3.87 17.67 -17.58
C GLU A 345 -4.17 17.92 -16.11
N LEU A 346 -4.20 16.87 -15.26
CA LEU A 346 -4.36 16.98 -13.81
C LEU A 346 -3.26 17.83 -13.18
N THR A 347 -2.01 17.59 -13.58
CA THR A 347 -0.88 18.33 -13.04
C THR A 347 -0.99 19.83 -13.37
N GLN A 348 -1.43 20.18 -14.59
CA GLN A 348 -1.65 21.56 -14.99
C GLN A 348 -2.84 22.17 -14.22
N PHE A 349 -3.95 21.45 -14.11
CA PHE A 349 -5.13 21.88 -13.35
C PHE A 349 -4.76 22.25 -11.90
N MET A 350 -3.95 21.41 -11.23
CA MET A 350 -3.53 21.72 -9.86
C MET A 350 -2.67 22.96 -9.75
N LYS A 351 -1.80 23.21 -10.72
CA LYS A 351 -0.98 24.44 -10.77
C LYS A 351 -1.84 25.67 -11.00
N ASP A 352 -2.77 25.61 -11.94
CA ASP A 352 -3.63 26.73 -12.32
C ASP A 352 -4.61 27.13 -11.19
N HIS A 353 -5.04 26.17 -10.38
CA HIS A 353 -5.95 26.37 -9.25
C HIS A 353 -5.24 26.47 -7.90
N GLU A 354 -3.91 26.52 -7.89
CA GLU A 354 -3.10 26.60 -6.66
C GLU A 354 -3.51 25.58 -5.60
N VAL A 355 -3.76 24.31 -6.04
CA VAL A 355 -4.27 23.25 -5.19
C VAL A 355 -3.20 22.79 -4.20
N VAL A 356 -2.01 22.47 -4.69
CA VAL A 356 -0.88 21.96 -3.92
C VAL A 356 0.41 22.28 -4.68
N THR A 357 1.51 22.41 -3.96
CA THR A 357 2.82 22.57 -4.61
C THR A 357 3.25 21.25 -5.24
N VAL A 358 3.50 21.26 -6.56
CA VAL A 358 4.14 20.14 -7.27
C VAL A 358 5.63 20.39 -7.26
N PRO A 359 6.43 19.59 -6.51
CA PRO A 359 7.86 19.83 -6.39
C PRO A 359 8.60 19.66 -7.73
N GLU A 360 9.60 20.50 -8.01
CA GLU A 360 10.39 20.43 -9.23
C GLU A 360 11.17 19.11 -9.38
N TRP A 361 11.53 18.49 -8.26
CA TRP A 361 12.24 17.22 -8.22
C TRP A 361 11.31 16.00 -8.43
N LEU A 362 9.99 16.21 -8.49
CA LEU A 362 9.05 15.13 -8.73
C LEU A 362 9.21 14.61 -10.16
N GLY A 363 9.60 13.35 -10.29
CA GLY A 363 9.77 12.69 -11.59
C GLY A 363 8.44 12.42 -12.30
N SER A 364 8.50 11.65 -13.37
CA SER A 364 7.33 11.12 -14.05
C SER A 364 6.99 9.72 -13.52
N VAL A 365 5.70 9.38 -13.54
CA VAL A 365 5.22 8.03 -13.28
C VAL A 365 5.15 7.24 -14.60
N ALA A 366 5.58 6.00 -14.58
CA ALA A 366 5.41 5.10 -15.72
C ALA A 366 4.01 4.49 -15.71
N VAL A 367 3.28 4.58 -16.81
CA VAL A 367 1.99 3.89 -16.98
C VAL A 367 2.25 2.53 -17.60
N ALA A 368 1.68 1.47 -17.02
CA ALA A 368 1.87 0.10 -17.49
C ALA A 368 0.61 -0.77 -17.31
N ALA A 369 0.49 -1.82 -18.11
CA ALA A 369 -0.59 -2.79 -17.91
C ALA A 369 -0.37 -3.60 -16.63
N THR A 370 -1.46 -3.85 -15.88
CA THR A 370 -1.42 -4.71 -14.70
C THR A 370 -1.09 -6.14 -15.10
N PRO A 371 -0.04 -6.75 -14.53
CA PRO A 371 0.30 -8.15 -14.78
C PRO A 371 -0.85 -9.10 -14.39
N LEU A 372 -1.02 -10.20 -15.10
CA LEU A 372 -2.14 -11.14 -14.91
C LEU A 372 -2.27 -11.63 -13.46
N PHE A 373 -1.16 -11.90 -12.77
CA PHE A 373 -1.20 -12.38 -11.39
C PHE A 373 -1.67 -11.33 -10.38
N LEU A 374 -1.58 -10.04 -10.71
CA LEU A 374 -2.09 -8.93 -9.90
C LEU A 374 -3.54 -8.54 -10.25
N GLN A 375 -4.03 -8.87 -11.45
CA GLN A 375 -5.38 -8.49 -11.87
C GLN A 375 -6.50 -9.00 -10.94
N PRO A 376 -6.40 -10.19 -10.31
CA PRO A 376 -7.40 -10.60 -9.32
C PRO A 376 -7.49 -9.70 -8.09
N LEU A 377 -6.40 -8.98 -7.75
CA LEU A 377 -6.35 -8.04 -6.64
C LEU A 377 -6.67 -6.60 -7.09
N TYR A 378 -6.23 -6.24 -8.28
CA TYR A 378 -6.34 -4.89 -8.84
C TYR A 378 -7.07 -4.92 -10.19
N PRO A 379 -8.41 -5.09 -10.18
CA PRO A 379 -9.18 -5.20 -11.42
C PRO A 379 -9.31 -3.88 -12.19
N GLY A 380 -9.02 -2.74 -11.58
CA GLY A 380 -9.07 -1.40 -12.19
C GLY A 380 -7.69 -0.82 -12.41
N ALA A 381 -7.22 -0.06 -11.45
CA ALA A 381 -5.90 0.57 -11.47
C ALA A 381 -5.24 0.49 -10.09
N SER A 382 -3.94 0.71 -10.05
CA SER A 382 -3.19 0.78 -8.78
C SER A 382 -1.89 1.55 -8.94
N MET A 383 -1.45 2.20 -7.87
CA MET A 383 -0.17 2.88 -7.80
C MET A 383 0.87 2.00 -7.10
N ASN A 384 2.01 1.77 -7.76
CA ASN A 384 3.21 1.27 -7.11
C ASN A 384 4.16 2.45 -6.87
N PRO A 385 4.22 2.98 -5.63
CA PRO A 385 4.97 4.19 -5.32
C PRO A 385 6.48 3.94 -5.30
N PRO A 386 7.29 5.01 -5.31
CA PRO A 386 8.74 4.85 -5.17
C PRO A 386 9.10 4.29 -3.80
N ARG A 387 10.00 3.31 -3.77
CA ARG A 387 10.42 2.65 -2.53
C ARG A 387 11.12 3.64 -1.59
N LYS A 388 10.83 3.58 -0.28
CA LYS A 388 11.24 4.57 0.73
C LYS A 388 12.75 4.81 0.82
N PHE A 389 13.55 3.75 0.74
CA PHE A 389 15.00 3.80 0.90
C PHE A 389 15.77 3.65 -0.42
N SER A 390 15.07 3.45 -1.54
CA SER A 390 15.72 3.39 -2.85
C SER A 390 16.21 4.76 -3.29
N PRO A 391 17.41 4.89 -3.90
CA PRO A 391 17.81 6.13 -4.57
C PRO A 391 16.93 6.41 -5.80
N SER A 392 16.43 5.38 -6.47
CA SER A 392 15.54 5.52 -7.62
C SER A 392 14.15 6.03 -7.21
N ALA A 393 13.63 6.96 -8.01
CA ALA A 393 12.26 7.47 -7.89
C ALA A 393 11.27 6.75 -8.79
N SER A 394 11.65 5.59 -9.37
CA SER A 394 10.79 4.81 -10.27
C SER A 394 9.46 4.47 -9.61
N SER A 395 8.38 4.75 -10.31
CA SER A 395 6.99 4.58 -9.86
C SER A 395 6.16 4.09 -11.03
N TYR A 396 5.16 3.26 -10.74
CA TYR A 396 4.32 2.66 -11.77
C TYR A 396 2.85 2.87 -11.46
N TYR A 397 2.14 3.44 -12.40
CA TYR A 397 0.68 3.46 -12.41
C TYR A 397 0.19 2.30 -13.27
N TYR A 398 -0.33 1.28 -12.63
CA TYR A 398 -0.85 0.10 -13.32
C TYR A 398 -2.31 0.32 -13.69
N ILE A 399 -2.63 -0.04 -14.94
CA ILE A 399 -3.98 -0.05 -15.46
C ILE A 399 -4.34 -1.46 -15.91
N THR A 400 -5.54 -1.92 -15.61
CA THR A 400 -6.06 -3.21 -16.06
C THR A 400 -7.01 -2.97 -17.25
N PRO A 401 -6.48 -2.98 -18.50
CA PRO A 401 -7.33 -2.74 -19.65
C PRO A 401 -8.32 -3.90 -19.83
N PRO A 402 -9.53 -3.65 -20.31
CA PRO A 402 -10.48 -4.70 -20.62
C PRO A 402 -9.98 -5.55 -21.78
N VAL A 403 -10.24 -6.86 -21.73
CA VAL A 403 -9.81 -7.80 -22.76
C VAL A 403 -10.64 -7.66 -24.04
N SER A 404 -11.87 -7.13 -23.92
CA SER A 404 -12.77 -6.88 -25.07
C SER A 404 -13.83 -5.81 -24.77
N LEU A 405 -14.41 -5.23 -25.84
CA LEU A 405 -15.57 -4.32 -25.71
C LEU A 405 -16.79 -5.00 -25.06
N ALA A 406 -16.96 -6.31 -25.24
CA ALA A 406 -18.04 -7.07 -24.62
C ALA A 406 -17.77 -7.26 -23.11
N GLU A 407 -16.53 -7.51 -22.72
CA GLU A 407 -16.12 -7.55 -21.32
C GLU A 407 -16.19 -6.16 -20.70
N ALA A 408 -15.80 -5.13 -21.46
CA ALA A 408 -16.00 -3.75 -21.09
C ALA A 408 -17.47 -3.45 -20.81
N ALA A 409 -18.37 -3.84 -21.71
CA ALA A 409 -19.81 -3.68 -21.54
C ALA A 409 -20.39 -4.50 -20.38
N ALA A 410 -19.83 -5.69 -20.11
CA ALA A 410 -20.24 -6.53 -18.97
C ALA A 410 -19.75 -5.99 -17.61
N ARG A 411 -18.66 -5.21 -17.61
CA ARG A 411 -18.13 -4.51 -16.44
C ARG A 411 -18.73 -3.11 -16.26
N LEU A 412 -19.83 -2.76 -16.91
CA LEU A 412 -20.50 -1.43 -16.88
C LEU A 412 -20.93 -0.99 -15.47
N ASP A 413 -20.66 -1.77 -14.48
CA ASP A 413 -20.54 -1.37 -13.11
C ASP A 413 -19.14 -0.77 -12.89
N MET A 414 -19.08 0.37 -12.42
CA MET A 414 -18.10 1.18 -11.67
C MET A 414 -16.58 1.05 -11.92
N ASN A 415 -16.03 -0.02 -12.49
CA ASN A 415 -14.59 -0.26 -12.59
C ASN A 415 -13.99 0.02 -13.98
N GLN A 416 -14.61 0.89 -14.79
CA GLN A 416 -14.13 1.10 -16.16
C GLN A 416 -13.73 2.54 -16.43
N ASP A 417 -12.43 2.71 -16.52
CA ASP A 417 -11.78 3.91 -17.02
C ASP A 417 -11.73 3.91 -18.54
N PHE A 418 -12.87 4.14 -19.20
CA PHE A 418 -12.92 4.15 -20.67
C PHE A 418 -13.21 5.50 -21.29
N ASP A 419 -13.57 6.46 -20.49
CA ASP A 419 -13.71 7.84 -20.93
C ASP A 419 -12.72 8.75 -20.19
N ARG A 420 -12.56 9.95 -20.74
CA ARG A 420 -11.65 10.94 -20.18
C ARG A 420 -11.90 11.20 -18.70
N ASP A 421 -13.13 11.38 -18.29
CA ASP A 421 -13.47 11.85 -16.94
C ASP A 421 -13.26 10.77 -15.88
N ARG A 422 -13.52 9.51 -16.22
CA ARG A 422 -13.22 8.36 -15.35
C ARG A 422 -11.72 8.15 -15.20
N ILE A 423 -10.96 8.27 -16.31
CA ILE A 423 -9.50 8.20 -16.26
C ILE A 423 -8.94 9.35 -15.42
N LEU A 424 -9.47 10.57 -15.53
CA LEU A 424 -9.08 11.69 -14.68
C LEU A 424 -9.37 11.42 -13.21
N SER A 425 -10.54 10.86 -12.87
CA SER A 425 -10.89 10.52 -11.49
C SER A 425 -9.94 9.47 -10.90
N THR A 426 -9.68 8.38 -11.63
CA THR A 426 -8.75 7.35 -11.17
C THR A 426 -7.32 7.87 -11.10
N ALA A 427 -6.86 8.66 -12.08
CA ALA A 427 -5.55 9.27 -12.06
C ALA A 427 -5.42 10.33 -10.94
N ALA A 428 -6.52 10.99 -10.56
CA ALA A 428 -6.54 11.88 -9.41
C ALA A 428 -6.28 11.12 -8.10
N HIS A 429 -6.85 9.93 -7.96
CA HIS A 429 -6.60 9.05 -6.82
C HIS A 429 -5.18 8.48 -6.81
N GLU A 430 -4.78 7.87 -7.92
CA GLU A 430 -3.53 7.12 -7.99
C GLU A 430 -2.29 8.02 -8.15
N VAL A 431 -2.41 9.12 -8.90
CA VAL A 431 -1.24 9.90 -9.32
C VAL A 431 -1.25 11.30 -8.74
N MET A 432 -2.11 12.22 -9.24
CA MET A 432 -2.05 13.65 -8.95
C MET A 432 -3.43 14.24 -8.62
N PRO A 433 -3.65 14.72 -7.40
CA PRO A 433 -2.71 14.90 -6.29
C PRO A 433 -2.49 13.66 -5.42
N GLY A 434 -3.02 12.50 -5.80
CA GLY A 434 -3.16 11.28 -5.01
C GLY A 434 -1.85 10.63 -4.53
N HIS A 435 -1.84 9.30 -4.61
CA HIS A 435 -0.79 8.46 -4.00
C HIS A 435 0.62 8.79 -4.46
N TYR A 436 0.83 9.02 -5.77
CA TYR A 436 2.17 9.30 -6.29
C TYR A 436 2.78 10.56 -5.69
N LEU A 437 2.04 11.67 -5.68
CA LEU A 437 2.52 12.93 -5.10
C LEU A 437 2.81 12.77 -3.61
N GLN A 438 1.84 12.27 -2.84
CA GLN A 438 1.95 12.12 -1.40
C GLN A 438 3.11 11.21 -1.00
N THR A 439 3.21 10.01 -1.56
CA THR A 439 4.23 9.04 -1.18
C THR A 439 5.63 9.48 -1.64
N SER A 440 5.72 10.19 -2.77
CA SER A 440 6.98 10.79 -3.23
C SER A 440 7.49 11.86 -2.26
N ILE A 441 6.61 12.66 -1.68
CA ILE A 441 6.97 13.63 -0.64
C ILE A 441 7.35 12.89 0.65
N ALA A 442 6.53 11.95 1.10
CA ALA A 442 6.72 11.22 2.35
C ALA A 442 8.08 10.49 2.41
N ARG A 443 8.50 9.84 1.32
CA ARG A 443 9.80 9.15 1.26
C ARG A 443 11.01 10.08 1.45
N ARG A 444 10.86 11.37 1.22
CA ARG A 444 11.92 12.38 1.37
C ARG A 444 11.91 13.05 2.74
N HIS A 445 10.99 12.67 3.62
CA HIS A 445 10.92 13.26 4.95
C HIS A 445 12.30 13.14 5.65
N PRO A 446 12.85 14.24 6.19
CA PRO A 446 14.19 14.27 6.77
C PRO A 446 14.27 13.49 8.08
N ASP A 447 13.20 13.49 8.87
CA ASP A 447 13.11 12.71 10.08
C ASP A 447 12.87 11.22 9.77
N PHE A 448 13.72 10.36 10.37
CA PHE A 448 13.68 8.93 10.10
C PHE A 448 12.40 8.25 10.61
N ILE A 449 11.88 8.67 11.78
CA ILE A 449 10.67 8.09 12.36
C ILE A 449 9.47 8.41 11.49
N ARG A 450 9.39 9.64 10.97
CA ARG A 450 8.32 10.08 10.06
C ARG A 450 8.45 9.42 8.68
N LYS A 451 9.66 9.30 8.17
CA LYS A 451 9.94 8.65 6.88
C LYS A 451 9.45 7.20 6.83
N ILE A 452 9.58 6.45 7.92
CA ILE A 452 9.17 5.04 7.97
C ILE A 452 7.67 4.84 8.18
N GLN A 453 6.88 5.90 8.43
CA GLN A 453 5.43 5.78 8.58
C GLN A 453 4.76 5.44 7.24
N ASN A 454 3.62 4.74 7.35
CA ASN A 454 2.76 4.40 6.22
C ASN A 454 1.32 4.22 6.70
N SER A 455 0.67 5.32 7.10
CA SER A 455 -0.72 5.27 7.57
C SER A 455 -1.69 5.16 6.40
N ASN A 456 -2.32 4.00 6.21
CA ASN A 456 -3.36 3.80 5.21
C ASN A 456 -4.50 4.80 5.35
N VAL A 457 -4.85 5.17 6.58
CA VAL A 457 -5.91 6.17 6.83
C VAL A 457 -5.53 7.53 6.24
N PHE A 458 -4.26 7.89 6.27
CA PHE A 458 -3.81 9.10 5.60
C PHE A 458 -3.70 8.88 4.08
N VAL A 459 -3.06 7.82 3.63
CA VAL A 459 -2.78 7.58 2.21
C VAL A 459 -4.08 7.47 1.40
N GLU A 460 -5.01 6.63 1.84
CA GLU A 460 -6.29 6.45 1.17
C GLU A 460 -7.24 7.62 1.40
N GLY A 461 -7.22 8.18 2.61
CA GLY A 461 -8.01 9.37 2.94
C GLY A 461 -7.63 10.59 2.10
N TRP A 462 -6.33 10.82 1.87
CA TRP A 462 -5.83 11.89 1.02
C TRP A 462 -6.26 11.72 -0.44
N ALA A 463 -6.06 10.52 -1.00
CA ALA A 463 -6.44 10.24 -2.38
C ALA A 463 -7.95 10.42 -2.60
N PHE A 464 -8.77 9.93 -1.68
CA PHE A 464 -10.22 10.07 -1.75
C PHE A 464 -10.68 11.53 -1.54
N TYR A 465 -10.08 12.24 -0.59
CA TYR A 465 -10.30 13.68 -0.42
C TYR A 465 -9.95 14.46 -1.70
N GLY A 466 -8.86 14.09 -2.36
CA GLY A 466 -8.43 14.70 -3.61
C GLY A 466 -9.44 14.56 -4.74
N GLU A 467 -10.07 13.40 -4.90
CA GLU A 467 -11.11 13.18 -5.91
C GLU A 467 -12.29 14.16 -5.74
N GLU A 468 -12.85 14.23 -4.53
CA GLU A 468 -13.99 15.11 -4.23
C GLU A 468 -13.60 16.59 -4.37
N MET A 469 -12.45 16.97 -3.85
CA MET A 469 -11.94 18.34 -3.93
C MET A 469 -11.82 18.81 -5.39
N LEU A 470 -11.27 17.98 -6.29
CA LEU A 470 -11.14 18.35 -7.70
C LEU A 470 -12.49 18.50 -8.41
N VAL A 471 -13.51 17.68 -8.04
CA VAL A 471 -14.89 17.90 -8.49
C VAL A 471 -15.38 19.29 -8.09
N ARG A 472 -15.18 19.68 -6.81
CA ARG A 472 -15.60 20.97 -6.27
C ARG A 472 -14.87 22.15 -6.91
N LEU A 473 -13.63 21.96 -7.34
CA LEU A 473 -12.85 22.97 -8.07
C LEU A 473 -13.17 23.02 -9.57
N GLY A 474 -14.08 22.18 -10.07
CA GLY A 474 -14.59 22.23 -11.44
C GLY A 474 -13.78 21.43 -12.46
N LEU A 475 -13.02 20.41 -12.07
CA LEU A 475 -12.22 19.56 -12.96
C LEU A 475 -13.00 19.05 -14.17
N TYR A 476 -14.27 18.70 -13.98
CA TYR A 476 -15.11 18.17 -15.05
C TYR A 476 -15.96 19.22 -15.77
N GLY A 477 -15.93 20.51 -15.34
CA GLY A 477 -16.79 21.54 -15.92
C GLY A 477 -18.27 21.13 -15.88
N ASP A 478 -18.92 21.17 -17.06
CA ASP A 478 -20.33 20.79 -17.24
C ASP A 478 -20.53 19.28 -17.47
N HIS A 479 -19.45 18.48 -17.48
CA HIS A 479 -19.56 17.03 -17.70
C HIS A 479 -20.07 16.33 -16.43
N LEU A 480 -21.17 15.61 -16.58
CA LEU A 480 -21.80 14.94 -15.45
C LEU A 480 -21.18 13.56 -15.15
N ASP A 481 -20.51 12.93 -16.14
CA ASP A 481 -20.01 11.56 -15.99
C ASP A 481 -18.91 11.44 -14.94
N GLY A 482 -17.93 12.37 -14.91
CA GLY A 482 -16.88 12.38 -13.91
C GLY A 482 -17.44 12.60 -12.51
N ARG A 483 -18.41 13.52 -12.35
CA ARG A 483 -19.11 13.74 -11.08
C ARG A 483 -19.93 12.53 -10.64
N LEU A 484 -20.63 11.88 -11.58
CA LEU A 484 -21.39 10.66 -11.32
C LEU A 484 -20.46 9.51 -10.92
N PHE A 485 -19.32 9.37 -11.59
CA PHE A 485 -18.32 8.37 -11.26
C PHE A 485 -17.77 8.56 -9.85
N THR A 486 -17.44 9.80 -9.47
CA THR A 486 -17.00 10.12 -8.10
C THR A 486 -18.09 9.78 -7.08
N ALA A 487 -19.34 10.19 -7.28
CA ALA A 487 -20.46 9.88 -6.38
C ALA A 487 -20.67 8.36 -6.20
N ARG A 488 -20.52 7.58 -7.27
CA ARG A 488 -20.59 6.11 -7.20
C ARG A 488 -19.44 5.52 -6.39
N TRP A 489 -18.23 6.07 -6.51
CA TRP A 489 -17.12 5.64 -5.69
C TRP A 489 -17.27 6.03 -4.21
N GLU A 490 -17.89 7.18 -3.89
CA GLU A 490 -18.28 7.51 -2.52
C GLU A 490 -19.18 6.43 -1.94
N ARG A 491 -20.21 6.02 -2.69
CA ARG A 491 -21.11 4.93 -2.31
C ARG A 491 -20.39 3.61 -2.07
N VAL A 492 -19.44 3.25 -2.94
CA VAL A 492 -18.62 2.04 -2.79
C VAL A 492 -17.77 2.11 -1.53
N ARG A 493 -17.12 3.25 -1.27
CA ARG A 493 -16.28 3.44 -0.09
C ARG A 493 -17.10 3.44 1.21
N GLY A 494 -18.30 3.98 1.17
CA GLY A 494 -19.27 3.84 2.25
C GLY A 494 -19.62 2.38 2.53
N ALA A 495 -19.89 1.59 1.48
CA ALA A 495 -20.14 0.16 1.62
C ALA A 495 -18.92 -0.59 2.17
N ARG A 496 -17.69 -0.27 1.72
CA ARG A 496 -16.44 -0.83 2.25
C ARG A 496 -16.27 -0.56 3.75
N ALA A 497 -16.54 0.67 4.19
CA ALA A 497 -16.44 1.06 5.59
C ALA A 497 -17.48 0.38 6.49
N ILE A 498 -18.58 -0.17 5.93
CA ILE A 498 -19.54 -1.00 6.66
C ILE A 498 -19.10 -2.47 6.66
N VAL A 499 -18.68 -2.98 5.51
CA VAL A 499 -18.33 -4.40 5.33
C VAL A 499 -17.07 -4.77 6.12
N ASP A 500 -16.04 -3.92 6.11
CA ASP A 500 -14.76 -4.17 6.78
C ASP A 500 -14.92 -4.53 8.27
N PRO A 501 -15.50 -3.67 9.15
CA PRO A 501 -15.70 -4.02 10.56
C PRO A 501 -16.63 -5.22 10.77
N LYS A 502 -17.66 -5.39 9.91
CA LYS A 502 -18.62 -6.50 10.08
C LYS A 502 -18.04 -7.85 9.71
N LEU A 503 -17.19 -7.92 8.68
CA LEU A 503 -16.44 -9.12 8.34
C LEU A 503 -15.37 -9.42 9.38
N ALA A 504 -14.56 -8.41 9.73
CA ALA A 504 -13.47 -8.57 10.67
C ALA A 504 -13.95 -8.94 12.08
N SER A 505 -15.12 -8.46 12.50
CA SER A 505 -15.74 -8.85 13.77
C SER A 505 -16.40 -10.22 13.72
N GLY A 506 -16.70 -10.76 12.56
CA GLY A 506 -17.50 -11.99 12.39
C GLY A 506 -19.00 -11.78 12.55
N GLU A 507 -19.50 -10.52 12.60
CA GLU A 507 -20.92 -10.23 12.64
C GLU A 507 -21.61 -10.60 11.32
N TRP A 508 -20.93 -10.44 10.20
CA TRP A 508 -21.36 -10.91 8.89
C TRP A 508 -20.47 -12.05 8.42
N ASN A 509 -21.10 -13.04 7.82
CA ASN A 509 -20.39 -14.02 7.01
C ASN A 509 -20.12 -13.46 5.61
N PHE A 510 -19.32 -14.19 4.83
CA PHE A 510 -18.92 -13.79 3.48
C PHE A 510 -20.13 -13.51 2.57
N GLU A 511 -21.15 -14.37 2.58
CA GLU A 511 -22.32 -14.25 1.72
C GLU A 511 -23.19 -13.02 2.06
N GLN A 512 -23.35 -12.71 3.34
CA GLN A 512 -24.05 -11.49 3.77
C GLN A 512 -23.31 -10.23 3.32
N ALA A 513 -21.99 -10.25 3.41
CA ALA A 513 -21.16 -9.14 2.95
C ALA A 513 -21.23 -8.97 1.42
N VAL A 514 -21.18 -10.08 0.66
CA VAL A 514 -21.33 -10.06 -0.81
C VAL A 514 -22.68 -9.50 -1.23
N GLU A 515 -23.78 -9.96 -0.61
CA GLU A 515 -25.12 -9.46 -0.92
C GLU A 515 -25.25 -7.95 -0.66
N PHE A 516 -24.79 -7.50 0.50
CA PHE A 516 -24.79 -6.07 0.83
C PHE A 516 -23.94 -5.27 -0.15
N TYR A 517 -22.73 -5.72 -0.42
CA TYR A 517 -21.78 -4.99 -1.29
C TYR A 517 -22.25 -4.96 -2.74
N SER A 518 -22.83 -6.05 -3.24
CA SER A 518 -23.45 -6.09 -4.56
C SER A 518 -24.59 -5.08 -4.68
N THR A 519 -25.51 -5.08 -3.71
CA THR A 519 -26.70 -4.22 -3.73
C THR A 519 -26.35 -2.74 -3.56
N GLN A 520 -25.53 -2.43 -2.53
CA GLN A 520 -25.22 -1.05 -2.17
C GLN A 520 -24.09 -0.45 -3.03
N GLY A 521 -23.08 -1.24 -3.36
CA GLY A 521 -21.97 -0.84 -4.22
C GLY A 521 -22.34 -0.77 -5.70
N GLY A 522 -23.38 -1.51 -6.14
CA GLY A 522 -23.81 -1.56 -7.55
C GLY A 522 -22.95 -2.49 -8.40
N PHE A 523 -22.36 -3.54 -7.80
CA PHE A 523 -21.57 -4.55 -8.50
C PHE A 523 -22.39 -5.79 -8.86
N THR A 524 -21.95 -6.53 -9.88
CA THR A 524 -22.42 -7.90 -10.05
C THR A 524 -22.03 -8.73 -8.83
N ARG A 525 -22.77 -9.79 -8.53
CA ARG A 525 -22.45 -10.67 -7.40
C ARG A 525 -21.04 -11.22 -7.48
N GLU A 526 -20.55 -11.55 -8.67
CA GLU A 526 -19.21 -12.06 -8.89
C GLU A 526 -18.14 -11.00 -8.57
N ALA A 527 -18.30 -9.78 -9.07
CA ALA A 527 -17.40 -8.66 -8.78
C ALA A 527 -17.44 -8.29 -7.28
N ALA A 528 -18.62 -8.29 -6.67
CA ALA A 528 -18.79 -8.08 -5.23
C ALA A 528 -18.07 -9.15 -4.42
N ALA A 529 -18.17 -10.42 -4.80
CA ALA A 529 -17.47 -11.52 -4.11
C ALA A 529 -15.94 -11.35 -4.17
N ALA A 530 -15.40 -10.91 -5.30
CA ALA A 530 -13.96 -10.64 -5.43
C ALA A 530 -13.52 -9.49 -4.51
N GLN A 531 -14.29 -8.39 -4.44
CA GLN A 531 -14.01 -7.26 -3.56
C GLN A 531 -14.12 -7.63 -2.07
N VAL A 532 -15.16 -8.37 -1.70
CA VAL A 532 -15.37 -8.83 -0.31
C VAL A 532 -14.27 -9.80 0.12
N ALA A 533 -13.78 -10.65 -0.80
CA ALA A 533 -12.63 -11.50 -0.54
C ALA A 533 -11.37 -10.69 -0.23
N ASP A 534 -11.14 -9.62 -0.96
CA ASP A 534 -10.02 -8.72 -0.72
C ASP A 534 -10.17 -7.95 0.61
N ILE A 535 -11.39 -7.53 0.98
CA ILE A 535 -11.66 -6.93 2.30
C ILE A 535 -11.33 -7.93 3.43
N ALA A 536 -11.71 -9.19 3.28
CA ALA A 536 -11.41 -10.23 4.28
C ALA A 536 -9.91 -10.57 4.38
N LEU A 537 -9.17 -10.41 3.26
CA LEU A 537 -7.71 -10.57 3.23
C LEU A 537 -6.97 -9.45 3.99
N ARG A 538 -7.54 -8.24 4.01
CA ARG A 538 -6.93 -7.03 4.56
C ARG A 538 -7.86 -6.33 5.56
N PRO A 539 -8.20 -6.99 6.68
CA PRO A 539 -9.07 -6.39 7.68
C PRO A 539 -8.48 -5.10 8.23
N GLY A 540 -9.28 -4.05 8.32
CA GLY A 540 -8.82 -2.74 8.76
C GLY A 540 -8.16 -1.88 7.68
N TYR A 541 -8.23 -2.28 6.41
CA TYR A 541 -7.73 -1.47 5.30
C TYR A 541 -8.84 -0.59 4.67
N TYR A 542 -10.00 -1.18 4.44
CA TYR A 542 -11.00 -0.58 3.56
C TYR A 542 -11.85 0.53 4.17
N PHE A 543 -11.87 0.66 5.49
CA PHE A 543 -12.48 1.82 6.15
C PHE A 543 -11.64 3.11 5.98
N ALA A 544 -10.35 2.97 5.67
CA ALA A 544 -9.36 4.05 5.66
C ALA A 544 -9.74 5.21 4.73
N TYR A 545 -10.37 4.91 3.60
CA TYR A 545 -10.87 5.91 2.65
C TYR A 545 -11.80 6.91 3.32
N THR A 546 -12.91 6.42 3.84
CA THR A 546 -13.97 7.24 4.45
C THR A 546 -13.50 7.92 5.74
N ALA A 547 -12.85 7.18 6.64
CA ALA A 547 -12.36 7.73 7.89
C ALA A 547 -11.23 8.76 7.68
N GLY A 548 -10.32 8.50 6.74
CA GLY A 548 -9.23 9.41 6.43
C GLY A 548 -9.72 10.70 5.79
N ARG A 549 -10.62 10.63 4.79
CA ARG A 549 -11.23 11.81 4.19
C ARG A 549 -11.95 12.67 5.24
N ALA A 550 -12.74 12.06 6.11
CA ALA A 550 -13.47 12.78 7.16
C ALA A 550 -12.52 13.53 8.11
N GLN A 551 -11.40 12.91 8.49
CA GLN A 551 -10.39 13.56 9.33
C GLN A 551 -9.68 14.71 8.60
N ILE A 552 -9.36 14.57 7.31
CA ILE A 552 -8.73 15.63 6.51
C ILE A 552 -9.69 16.81 6.35
N GLN A 553 -10.98 16.57 6.08
CA GLN A 553 -11.99 17.63 5.98
C GLN A 553 -12.17 18.36 7.31
N GLN A 554 -12.19 17.64 8.43
CA GLN A 554 -12.26 18.27 9.75
C GLN A 554 -11.02 19.14 10.00
N LEU A 555 -9.84 18.63 9.70
CA LEU A 555 -8.59 19.37 9.88
C LEU A 555 -8.52 20.61 8.97
N TYR A 556 -9.05 20.53 7.76
CA TYR A 556 -9.15 21.70 6.86
C TYR A 556 -10.12 22.76 7.42
N ALA A 557 -11.23 22.35 8.01
CA ALA A 557 -12.15 23.27 8.68
C ALA A 557 -11.47 23.97 9.88
N ASP A 558 -10.77 23.22 10.73
CA ASP A 558 -10.05 23.77 11.88
C ASP A 558 -8.91 24.72 11.46
N TYR A 559 -8.17 24.36 10.41
CA TYR A 559 -7.17 25.23 9.79
C TYR A 559 -7.81 26.53 9.28
N THR A 560 -8.90 26.44 8.54
CA THR A 560 -9.58 27.61 7.96
C THR A 560 -10.10 28.55 9.04
N LEU A 561 -10.68 28.01 10.10
CA LEU A 561 -11.17 28.80 11.24
C LEU A 561 -10.04 29.55 11.96
N ARG A 562 -8.86 28.94 12.09
CA ARG A 562 -7.71 29.56 12.78
C ARG A 562 -6.93 30.53 11.91
N MET A 563 -6.77 30.22 10.63
CA MET A 563 -5.98 31.04 9.71
C MET A 563 -6.77 32.23 9.14
N GLY A 564 -8.10 32.10 8.97
CA GLY A 564 -8.93 33.11 8.33
C GLY A 564 -8.37 33.48 6.95
N GLU A 565 -8.29 34.79 6.66
CA GLU A 565 -7.78 35.29 5.37
C GLU A 565 -6.29 35.00 5.10
N ARG A 566 -5.53 34.59 6.11
CA ARG A 566 -4.11 34.22 5.95
C ARG A 566 -3.92 32.81 5.35
N GLY A 567 -4.97 31.99 5.42
CA GLY A 567 -4.94 30.60 4.95
C GLY A 567 -5.22 30.51 3.44
N SER A 568 -4.73 29.44 2.83
CA SER A 568 -5.09 29.04 1.47
C SER A 568 -5.16 27.52 1.37
N LEU A 569 -5.84 27.04 0.34
CA LEU A 569 -5.92 25.61 0.05
C LEU A 569 -4.52 25.00 -0.12
N ARG A 570 -3.68 25.66 -0.92
CA ARG A 570 -2.29 25.23 -1.15
C ARG A 570 -1.47 25.21 0.15
N ASP A 571 -1.58 26.23 1.00
CA ASP A 571 -0.83 26.25 2.26
C ASP A 571 -1.28 25.09 3.18
N PHE A 572 -2.59 24.81 3.24
CA PHE A 572 -3.09 23.67 3.99
C PHE A 572 -2.53 22.34 3.47
N HIS A 573 -2.60 22.10 2.17
CA HIS A 573 -2.13 20.85 1.58
C HIS A 573 -0.62 20.67 1.71
N ASP A 574 0.15 21.73 1.47
CA ASP A 574 1.60 21.70 1.63
C ASP A 574 2.00 21.36 3.08
N ARG A 575 1.31 21.95 4.07
CA ARG A 575 1.51 21.62 5.48
C ARG A 575 1.13 20.17 5.77
N LEU A 576 -0.05 19.74 5.33
CA LEU A 576 -0.54 18.40 5.57
C LEU A 576 0.44 17.35 5.03
N LEU A 577 0.86 17.48 3.78
CA LEU A 577 1.78 16.53 3.13
C LEU A 577 3.21 16.58 3.70
N SER A 578 3.62 17.68 4.32
CA SER A 578 4.95 17.80 4.92
C SER A 578 5.17 16.86 6.11
N TYR A 579 4.11 16.32 6.70
CA TYR A 579 4.19 15.31 7.78
C TYR A 579 4.42 13.88 7.29
N GLY A 580 4.59 13.68 5.98
CA GLY A 580 4.73 12.35 5.39
C GLY A 580 3.44 11.53 5.47
N SER A 581 3.56 10.21 5.58
CA SER A 581 2.40 9.31 5.74
C SER A 581 2.12 8.99 7.21
N THR A 582 2.20 10.00 8.08
CA THR A 582 1.98 9.90 9.53
C THR A 582 0.47 9.80 9.84
N PRO A 583 0.00 9.05 10.85
CA PRO A 583 -1.41 9.01 11.24
C PRO A 583 -2.01 10.39 11.46
N LEU A 584 -3.20 10.64 10.87
CA LEU A 584 -3.86 11.96 10.86
C LEU A 584 -4.15 12.53 12.25
N ALA A 585 -4.37 11.68 13.24
CA ALA A 585 -4.58 12.13 14.62
C ALA A 585 -3.33 12.83 15.19
N ILE A 586 -2.14 12.39 14.81
CA ILE A 586 -0.86 13.02 15.17
C ILE A 586 -0.64 14.26 14.32
N VAL A 587 -0.79 14.14 13.00
CA VAL A 587 -0.65 15.27 12.08
C VAL A 587 -1.56 16.43 12.50
N GLY A 588 -2.81 16.17 12.86
CA GLY A 588 -3.76 17.21 13.26
C GLY A 588 -3.30 18.00 14.48
N ALA A 589 -2.80 17.32 15.51
CA ALA A 589 -2.30 17.98 16.72
C ALA A 589 -1.08 18.88 16.43
N GLU A 590 -0.10 18.36 15.71
CA GLU A 590 1.13 19.08 15.37
C GLU A 590 0.89 20.22 14.37
N LEU A 591 0.11 19.99 13.31
CA LEU A 591 -0.21 20.99 12.29
C LEU A 591 -0.90 22.21 12.94
N LEU A 592 -1.89 21.96 13.79
CA LEU A 592 -2.60 23.03 14.47
C LEU A 592 -1.74 23.77 15.51
N ALA A 593 -0.73 23.10 16.10
CA ALA A 593 0.24 23.76 16.97
C ALA A 593 1.26 24.60 16.18
N ASP A 594 1.51 24.26 14.91
CA ASP A 594 2.51 24.90 14.05
C ASP A 594 1.98 25.99 13.11
N LEU A 595 0.70 26.40 13.24
CA LEU A 595 0.06 27.37 12.33
C LEU A 595 0.72 28.75 12.31
N ASP A 596 1.41 29.15 13.38
CA ASP A 596 2.13 30.41 13.44
C ASP A 596 3.47 30.38 12.66
N LYS A 597 3.97 29.21 12.29
CA LYS A 597 5.15 29.07 11.44
C LYS A 597 4.79 29.39 9.97
N PRO A 598 5.65 30.13 9.23
CA PRO A 598 5.42 30.36 7.80
C PRO A 598 5.39 29.05 7.01
N ALA A 599 4.50 28.95 6.02
CA ALA A 599 4.43 27.76 5.13
C ALA A 599 5.78 27.42 4.44
N SER A 600 6.56 28.46 4.10
CA SER A 600 7.89 28.26 3.54
C SER A 600 8.86 27.54 4.48
N ALA A 601 8.77 27.78 5.79
CA ALA A 601 9.57 27.08 6.78
C ALA A 601 9.14 25.62 6.93
N VAL A 602 7.84 25.35 6.88
CA VAL A 602 7.30 23.97 6.92
C VAL A 602 7.72 23.18 5.69
N ARG A 603 7.60 23.76 4.49
CA ARG A 603 8.06 23.14 3.24
C ARG A 603 9.56 22.86 3.24
N ALA A 604 10.37 23.83 3.68
CA ALA A 604 11.81 23.64 3.76
C ALA A 604 12.21 22.51 4.73
N ALA A 605 11.51 22.38 5.87
CA ALA A 605 11.73 21.31 6.83
C ALA A 605 11.38 19.92 6.25
N ALA A 606 10.44 19.85 5.31
CA ALA A 606 10.02 18.61 4.66
C ALA A 606 10.75 18.30 3.33
N ASN A 607 11.76 19.10 2.95
CA ASN A 607 12.46 18.97 1.67
C ASN A 607 11.51 19.03 0.43
N TYR A 608 10.52 19.92 0.51
CA TYR A 608 9.51 20.16 -0.55
C TYR A 608 10.15 20.75 -1.80
#